data_2e11a80e5e3a920e706bf88aaf40a0cb
#
_entry.id   2e11a80e5e3a920e706bf88aaf40a0cb
#
_cell.length_a   1.000
_cell.length_b   1.000
_cell.length_c   1.000
_cell.angle_alpha   90.00
_cell.angle_beta   90.00
_cell.angle_gamma   90.00
#
_symmetry.space_group_name_H-M   'P 1'
#
loop_
_entity.id
_entity.type
_entity.pdbx_description
1 polymer ?
#
loop_
_entity_poly.entity_id
_entity_poly.type
_entity_poly.pdbx_seq_one_letter_code
_entity_poly.pdbx_strand_id
1 'polypeptide(L)'
;MKNILTALLCMTFAITAAAQKSDSLLLKEIASLKRQIENQRHTHDQIIKKVDDLMWHKMLEDIAFVDKVRLTGPPRWKAKNENDRFAKNPLQFYTYVFIPKDVKKGEKYPLIVLPHSGIHADFSTYYAHIVRELIAQGYVVVSAEYRGSTGYGRDTYENIDYGGLENEDVMVSRNYMLENYSIVDKERVAIIGWSHGGMISLMNILRYPNQFKCAFAGVPVSDLANRLASHDPSYTAYFTAPHHIGKSIKEDPEEYKRRSPSAYAHLLDRPLLIHTNTNDNDVYVEEVLLMIDSLKAHNKKFDYKVFQDAAGGHGFDRIDSKESTDIRFTIHKFLERYMNPPKPFRNEADMRKAAYRF
;
A
#
# COMPACT_ATOMS: atom_id res chain seq x y z
N MET A 1 -11.13 71.65 -13.77
CA MET A 1 -11.84 70.37 -13.57
C MET A 1 -11.15 69.17 -14.25
N LYS A 2 -10.72 69.25 -15.52
CA LYS A 2 -10.05 68.12 -16.20
C LYS A 2 -8.80 67.60 -15.51
N ASN A 3 -7.94 68.48 -15.00
CA ASN A 3 -6.67 68.11 -14.32
C ASN A 3 -6.90 67.42 -12.96
N ILE A 4 -7.97 67.71 -12.24
CA ILE A 4 -8.30 67.07 -10.94
C ILE A 4 -8.84 65.64 -11.20
N LEU A 5 -9.63 65.46 -12.25
CA LEU A 5 -10.18 64.15 -12.62
C LEU A 5 -9.05 63.19 -13.06
N THR A 6 -8.06 63.68 -13.81
CA THR A 6 -6.90 62.90 -14.26
C THR A 6 -6.02 62.53 -13.06
N ALA A 7 -5.80 63.44 -12.08
CA ALA A 7 -5.05 63.15 -10.88
C ALA A 7 -5.73 62.10 -9.98
N LEU A 8 -7.07 62.16 -9.82
CA LEU A 8 -7.83 61.13 -9.08
C LEU A 8 -7.77 59.76 -9.77
N LEU A 9 -7.88 59.74 -11.10
CA LEU A 9 -7.80 58.49 -11.87
C LEU A 9 -6.40 57.85 -11.74
N CYS A 10 -5.34 58.62 -11.78
CA CYS A 10 -3.97 58.14 -11.57
C CYS A 10 -3.74 57.66 -10.13
N MET A 11 -4.32 58.29 -9.12
CA MET A 11 -4.24 57.84 -7.73
C MET A 11 -4.98 56.51 -7.51
N THR A 12 -6.17 56.34 -8.07
CA THR A 12 -6.91 55.06 -7.98
C THR A 12 -6.17 53.94 -8.67
N PHE A 13 -5.59 54.16 -9.85
CA PHE A 13 -4.75 53.18 -10.53
C PHE A 13 -3.49 52.83 -9.74
N ALA A 14 -2.84 53.78 -9.10
CA ALA A 14 -1.65 53.51 -8.29
C ALA A 14 -1.99 52.73 -7.01
N ILE A 15 -3.13 53.02 -6.35
CA ILE A 15 -3.59 52.28 -5.17
C ILE A 15 -4.00 50.86 -5.53
N THR A 16 -4.72 50.64 -6.63
CA THR A 16 -5.09 49.27 -7.09
C THR A 16 -3.87 48.45 -7.49
N ALA A 17 -2.90 49.05 -8.19
CA ALA A 17 -1.65 48.38 -8.56
C ALA A 17 -0.80 48.02 -7.32
N ALA A 18 -0.76 48.91 -6.31
CA ALA A 18 -0.05 48.63 -5.05
C ALA A 18 -0.74 47.54 -4.23
N ALA A 19 -2.07 47.54 -4.14
CA ALA A 19 -2.85 46.47 -3.50
C ALA A 19 -2.64 45.15 -4.20
N GLN A 20 -2.73 45.10 -5.54
CA GLN A 20 -2.54 43.88 -6.33
C GLN A 20 -1.11 43.30 -6.21
N LYS A 21 -0.10 44.17 -6.05
CA LYS A 21 1.29 43.77 -5.80
C LYS A 21 1.45 43.22 -4.38
N SER A 22 0.79 43.81 -3.39
CA SER A 22 0.76 43.31 -1.99
C SER A 22 0.12 41.96 -1.91
N ASP A 23 -1.05 41.75 -2.56
CA ASP A 23 -1.74 40.46 -2.59
C ASP A 23 -0.89 39.38 -3.28
N SER A 24 -0.20 39.74 -4.37
CA SER A 24 0.72 38.79 -5.03
C SER A 24 1.91 38.37 -4.18
N LEU A 25 2.45 39.31 -3.36
CA LEU A 25 3.52 39.01 -2.39
C LEU A 25 3.01 38.08 -1.28
N LEU A 26 1.84 38.41 -0.71
CA LEU A 26 1.21 37.60 0.33
C LEU A 26 0.91 36.18 -0.15
N LEU A 27 0.38 36.01 -1.36
CA LEU A 27 0.13 34.69 -1.95
C LEU A 27 1.42 33.88 -2.14
N LYS A 28 2.52 34.53 -2.55
CA LYS A 28 3.83 33.87 -2.66
C LYS A 28 4.36 33.44 -1.29
N GLU A 29 4.17 34.25 -0.28
CA GLU A 29 4.59 33.95 1.09
C GLU A 29 3.79 32.79 1.68
N ILE A 30 2.47 32.79 1.49
CA ILE A 30 1.58 31.69 1.87
C ILE A 30 2.00 30.40 1.15
N ALA A 31 2.29 30.45 -0.15
CA ALA A 31 2.76 29.29 -0.90
C ALA A 31 4.13 28.78 -0.42
N SER A 32 5.00 29.70 0.01
CA SER A 32 6.29 29.34 0.61
C SER A 32 6.12 28.66 1.96
N LEU A 33 5.28 29.23 2.84
CA LEU A 33 4.98 28.64 4.15
C LEU A 33 4.34 27.26 4.03
N LYS A 34 3.36 27.10 3.14
CA LYS A 34 2.76 25.78 2.85
C LYS A 34 3.83 24.76 2.47
N ARG A 35 4.76 25.12 1.60
CA ARG A 35 5.88 24.27 1.19
C ARG A 35 6.81 23.91 2.35
N GLN A 36 7.09 24.86 3.24
CA GLN A 36 7.91 24.61 4.43
C GLN A 36 7.22 23.64 5.38
N ILE A 37 5.93 23.82 5.63
CA ILE A 37 5.13 22.93 6.49
C ILE A 37 5.14 21.48 5.91
N GLU A 38 4.94 21.33 4.61
CA GLU A 38 4.99 20.02 3.99
C GLU A 38 6.40 19.38 4.05
N ASN A 39 7.45 20.17 3.86
CA ASN A 39 8.81 19.67 4.02
C ASN A 39 9.10 19.23 5.47
N GLN A 40 8.61 19.98 6.45
CA GLN A 40 8.71 19.61 7.86
C GLN A 40 7.95 18.30 8.14
N ARG A 41 6.75 18.12 7.59
CA ARG A 41 6.00 16.86 7.70
C ARG A 41 6.82 15.68 7.18
N HIS A 42 7.35 15.76 5.96
CA HIS A 42 8.18 14.70 5.42
C HIS A 42 9.45 14.44 6.24
N THR A 43 10.05 15.47 6.83
CA THR A 43 11.20 15.30 7.73
C THR A 43 10.80 14.59 9.02
N HIS A 44 9.65 14.93 9.58
CA HIS A 44 9.09 14.26 10.77
C HIS A 44 8.78 12.79 10.48
N ASP A 45 8.13 12.49 9.36
CA ASP A 45 7.85 11.12 8.93
C ASP A 45 9.15 10.30 8.79
N GLN A 46 10.23 10.91 8.26
CA GLN A 46 11.55 10.25 8.17
C GLN A 46 12.15 9.94 9.54
N ILE A 47 11.95 10.80 10.54
CA ILE A 47 12.44 10.57 11.90
C ILE A 47 11.64 9.43 12.56
N ILE A 48 10.29 9.48 12.46
CA ILE A 48 9.43 8.41 12.96
C ILE A 48 9.82 7.08 12.33
N LYS A 49 10.03 7.04 11.02
CA LYS A 49 10.42 5.83 10.31
C LYS A 49 11.75 5.25 10.79
N LYS A 50 12.74 6.09 11.08
CA LYS A 50 14.02 5.64 11.64
C LYS A 50 13.88 5.04 13.04
N VAL A 51 12.97 5.59 13.85
CA VAL A 51 12.66 5.00 15.17
C VAL A 51 11.95 3.66 15.01
N ASP A 52 10.98 3.58 14.11
CA ASP A 52 10.27 2.34 13.80
C ASP A 52 11.22 1.25 13.25
N ASP A 53 12.20 1.62 12.43
CA ASP A 53 13.25 0.71 11.96
C ASP A 53 14.00 0.03 13.12
N LEU A 54 14.31 0.76 14.18
CA LEU A 54 14.94 0.20 15.37
C LEU A 54 13.98 -0.72 16.15
N MET A 55 12.69 -0.37 16.18
CA MET A 55 11.67 -1.17 16.85
C MET A 55 11.46 -2.53 16.17
N TRP A 56 11.58 -2.61 14.82
CA TRP A 56 11.54 -3.89 14.11
C TRP A 56 12.57 -4.89 14.66
N HIS A 57 13.80 -4.48 14.84
CA HIS A 57 14.84 -5.34 15.42
C HIS A 57 14.44 -5.80 16.83
N LYS A 58 14.02 -4.87 17.69
CA LYS A 58 13.61 -5.19 19.05
C LYS A 58 12.44 -6.18 19.13
N MET A 59 11.47 -6.02 18.22
CA MET A 59 10.25 -6.85 18.23
C MET A 59 10.42 -8.23 17.62
N LEU A 60 11.43 -8.45 16.76
CA LEU A 60 11.62 -9.71 16.05
C LEU A 60 12.97 -10.39 16.30
N GLU A 61 13.92 -9.74 17.00
CA GLU A 61 15.27 -10.27 17.21
C GLU A 61 15.32 -11.65 17.89
N ASP A 62 14.27 -12.04 18.59
CA ASP A 62 14.16 -13.36 19.22
C ASP A 62 13.91 -14.50 18.21
N ILE A 63 13.19 -14.22 17.11
CA ILE A 63 12.72 -15.25 16.15
C ILE A 63 13.18 -15.05 14.72
N ALA A 64 13.60 -13.85 14.33
CA ALA A 64 13.97 -13.52 12.95
C ALA A 64 15.28 -12.75 12.84
N PHE A 65 15.95 -12.92 11.70
CA PHE A 65 16.89 -11.95 11.17
C PHE A 65 16.09 -10.89 10.42
N VAL A 66 16.34 -9.63 10.71
CA VAL A 66 15.69 -8.47 10.08
C VAL A 66 16.73 -7.74 9.27
N ASP A 67 16.46 -7.53 7.99
CA ASP A 67 17.29 -6.73 7.09
C ASP A 67 16.44 -5.71 6.34
N LYS A 68 17.06 -4.65 5.86
CA LYS A 68 16.44 -3.58 5.09
C LYS A 68 17.33 -3.22 3.92
N VAL A 69 16.96 -3.69 2.75
CA VAL A 69 17.71 -3.51 1.50
C VAL A 69 17.14 -2.38 0.65
N ARG A 70 17.96 -1.79 -0.20
CA ARG A 70 17.53 -0.77 -1.15
C ARG A 70 17.50 -1.37 -2.55
N LEU A 71 16.33 -1.36 -3.17
CA LEU A 71 16.10 -1.93 -4.49
C LEU A 71 15.83 -0.83 -5.53
N THR A 72 15.91 -1.22 -6.79
CA THR A 72 15.65 -0.36 -7.93
C THR A 72 14.38 -0.85 -8.63
N GLY A 73 13.34 -0.04 -8.58
CA GLY A 73 12.06 -0.29 -9.21
C GLY A 73 11.96 0.25 -10.64
N PRO A 74 10.79 0.16 -11.26
CA PRO A 74 10.51 0.78 -12.54
C PRO A 74 10.77 2.30 -12.55
N PRO A 75 10.99 2.91 -13.73
CA PRO A 75 11.11 4.35 -13.85
C PRO A 75 9.91 5.11 -13.27
N ARG A 76 10.09 6.39 -13.00
CA ARG A 76 9.01 7.30 -12.61
C ARG A 76 8.00 7.39 -13.75
N TRP A 77 6.72 7.28 -13.44
CA TRP A 77 5.68 7.32 -14.46
C TRP A 77 5.29 8.75 -14.87
N LYS A 78 5.52 9.73 -13.98
CA LYS A 78 5.37 11.16 -14.25
C LYS A 78 6.66 11.89 -13.91
N ALA A 79 7.43 12.28 -14.91
CA ALA A 79 8.51 13.21 -14.70
C ALA A 79 7.93 14.64 -14.63
N LYS A 80 8.30 15.41 -13.59
CA LYS A 80 7.91 16.84 -13.46
C LYS A 80 8.43 17.70 -14.59
N ASN A 81 9.53 17.27 -15.20
CA ASN A 81 10.16 17.90 -16.36
C ASN A 81 10.74 16.78 -17.20
N GLU A 82 10.25 16.61 -18.41
CA GLU A 82 10.72 15.58 -19.36
C GLU A 82 12.20 15.74 -19.74
N ASN A 83 12.72 16.94 -19.62
CA ASN A 83 14.13 17.27 -19.88
C ASN A 83 15.01 17.12 -18.63
N ASP A 84 14.46 16.76 -17.47
CA ASP A 84 15.25 16.46 -16.28
C ASP A 84 16.09 15.21 -16.56
N ARG A 85 17.41 15.33 -16.35
CA ARG A 85 18.35 14.20 -16.51
C ARG A 85 17.98 12.97 -15.67
N PHE A 86 17.20 13.14 -14.60
CA PHE A 86 16.71 12.07 -13.73
C PHE A 86 15.31 11.56 -14.10
N ALA A 87 14.62 12.16 -15.08
CA ALA A 87 13.25 11.79 -15.45
C ALA A 87 13.11 10.30 -15.81
N LYS A 88 14.14 9.73 -16.46
CA LYS A 88 14.20 8.33 -16.88
C LYS A 88 14.89 7.41 -15.88
N ASN A 89 15.40 7.94 -14.77
CA ASN A 89 16.03 7.11 -13.77
C ASN A 89 15.01 6.27 -13.03
N PRO A 90 15.33 5.00 -12.78
CA PRO A 90 14.45 4.15 -11.97
C PRO A 90 14.30 4.71 -10.55
N LEU A 91 13.13 4.51 -9.97
CA LEU A 91 12.89 4.83 -8.57
C LEU A 91 13.59 3.81 -7.69
N GLN A 92 14.26 4.28 -6.64
CA GLN A 92 14.83 3.42 -5.61
C GLN A 92 13.94 3.46 -4.38
N PHE A 93 13.69 2.29 -3.80
CA PHE A 93 12.86 2.13 -2.61
C PHE A 93 13.49 1.11 -1.66
N TYR A 94 13.08 1.14 -0.39
CA TYR A 94 13.53 0.18 0.61
C TYR A 94 12.60 -1.03 0.68
N THR A 95 13.16 -2.16 1.11
CA THR A 95 12.43 -3.41 1.27
C THR A 95 12.91 -4.08 2.56
N TYR A 96 11.97 -4.45 3.42
CA TYR A 96 12.26 -5.27 4.59
C TYR A 96 12.30 -6.74 4.22
N VAL A 97 13.26 -7.44 4.81
CA VAL A 97 13.44 -8.89 4.69
C VAL A 97 13.45 -9.49 6.09
N PHE A 98 12.62 -10.50 6.30
CA PHE A 98 12.55 -11.22 7.58
C PHE A 98 12.78 -12.70 7.31
N ILE A 99 13.78 -13.28 7.98
CA ILE A 99 14.18 -14.66 7.83
C ILE A 99 14.09 -15.36 9.18
N PRO A 100 13.37 -16.49 9.34
CA PRO A 100 13.36 -17.23 10.60
C PRO A 100 14.78 -17.58 11.06
N LYS A 101 15.08 -17.46 12.35
CA LYS A 101 16.42 -17.79 12.90
C LYS A 101 16.73 -19.27 12.88
N ASP A 102 15.73 -20.11 12.86
CA ASP A 102 15.85 -21.57 12.91
C ASP A 102 15.83 -22.27 11.54
N VAL A 103 16.11 -21.49 10.47
CA VAL A 103 16.30 -22.06 9.15
C VAL A 103 17.46 -23.06 9.11
N LYS A 104 17.25 -24.20 8.46
CA LYS A 104 18.26 -25.25 8.36
C LYS A 104 18.96 -25.20 7.01
N LYS A 105 20.24 -25.44 7.03
CA LYS A 105 21.07 -25.48 5.82
C LYS A 105 20.54 -26.55 4.84
N GLY A 106 20.30 -26.14 3.61
CA GLY A 106 19.82 -27.04 2.54
C GLY A 106 18.29 -27.20 2.46
N GLU A 107 17.54 -26.70 3.44
CA GLU A 107 16.08 -26.68 3.39
C GLU A 107 15.57 -25.44 2.63
N LYS A 108 14.35 -25.54 2.08
CA LYS A 108 13.65 -24.47 1.36
C LYS A 108 12.40 -24.05 2.11
N TYR A 109 12.21 -22.74 2.21
CA TYR A 109 11.14 -22.10 2.98
C TYR A 109 10.20 -21.31 2.07
N PRO A 110 8.89 -21.34 2.33
CA PRO A 110 7.92 -20.57 1.56
C PRO A 110 8.08 -19.07 1.81
N LEU A 111 7.83 -18.26 0.78
CA LEU A 111 7.93 -16.81 0.82
C LEU A 111 6.54 -16.17 0.88
N ILE A 112 6.38 -15.23 1.80
CA ILE A 112 5.25 -14.30 1.84
C ILE A 112 5.71 -12.92 1.38
N VAL A 113 5.07 -12.41 0.34
CA VAL A 113 5.17 -11.01 -0.09
C VAL A 113 4.04 -10.24 0.59
N LEU A 114 4.36 -9.25 1.41
CA LEU A 114 3.44 -8.56 2.30
C LEU A 114 3.43 -7.04 2.02
N PRO A 115 2.76 -6.55 0.96
CA PRO A 115 2.59 -5.12 0.75
C PRO A 115 1.77 -4.48 1.88
N HIS A 116 2.22 -3.34 2.40
CA HIS A 116 1.55 -2.61 3.46
C HIS A 116 0.25 -1.93 2.98
N SER A 117 -0.62 -1.57 3.92
CA SER A 117 -1.85 -0.80 3.67
C SER A 117 -1.54 0.68 3.46
N GLY A 118 -2.53 1.42 2.92
CA GLY A 118 -2.44 2.86 2.71
C GLY A 118 -1.47 3.23 1.59
N ILE A 119 -1.86 4.16 0.76
CA ILE A 119 -1.02 4.63 -0.35
C ILE A 119 0.09 5.55 0.15
N HIS A 120 -0.23 6.36 1.15
CA HIS A 120 0.68 7.22 1.88
C HIS A 120 0.77 6.77 3.34
N ALA A 121 1.29 5.56 3.51
CA ALA A 121 1.66 4.93 4.76
C ALA A 121 3.02 4.26 4.58
N ASP A 122 3.45 3.47 5.54
CA ASP A 122 4.70 2.72 5.49
C ASP A 122 4.52 1.34 6.15
N PHE A 123 5.46 0.45 5.89
CA PHE A 123 5.49 -0.83 6.57
C PHE A 123 6.08 -0.66 7.97
N SER A 124 5.21 -0.37 8.92
CA SER A 124 5.60 -0.10 10.32
C SER A 124 5.41 -1.31 11.22
N THR A 125 5.91 -1.21 12.45
CA THR A 125 5.75 -2.22 13.51
C THR A 125 4.30 -2.47 13.91
N TYR A 126 3.34 -1.74 13.34
CA TYR A 126 1.92 -2.11 13.35
C TYR A 126 1.69 -3.55 12.84
N TYR A 127 2.51 -4.01 11.90
CA TYR A 127 2.45 -5.38 11.36
C TYR A 127 3.27 -6.40 12.14
N ALA A 128 3.92 -6.02 13.23
CA ALA A 128 4.89 -6.89 13.92
C ALA A 128 4.27 -8.22 14.36
N HIS A 129 3.05 -8.21 14.89
CA HIS A 129 2.36 -9.44 15.29
C HIS A 129 2.08 -10.38 14.11
N ILE A 130 1.68 -9.85 12.97
CA ILE A 130 1.44 -10.63 11.73
C ILE A 130 2.76 -11.22 11.21
N VAL A 131 3.82 -10.41 11.17
CA VAL A 131 5.15 -10.90 10.77
C VAL A 131 5.64 -12.00 11.71
N ARG A 132 5.46 -11.84 13.02
CA ARG A 132 5.79 -12.87 14.01
C ARG A 132 5.00 -14.16 13.80
N GLU A 133 3.69 -14.05 13.55
CA GLU A 133 2.82 -15.20 13.23
C GLU A 133 3.32 -15.97 12.00
N LEU A 134 3.76 -15.26 10.96
CA LEU A 134 4.30 -15.87 9.74
C LEU A 134 5.68 -16.52 9.99
N ILE A 135 6.60 -15.80 10.62
CA ILE A 135 7.95 -16.28 10.95
C ILE A 135 7.91 -17.53 11.82
N ALA A 136 7.03 -17.57 12.81
CA ALA A 136 6.88 -18.72 13.72
C ALA A 136 6.48 -20.01 12.99
N GLN A 137 5.80 -19.90 11.85
CA GLN A 137 5.46 -21.02 10.99
C GLN A 137 6.58 -21.39 10.00
N GLY A 138 7.65 -20.61 9.95
CA GLY A 138 8.78 -20.82 9.04
C GLY A 138 8.62 -20.19 7.67
N TYR A 139 7.74 -19.19 7.50
CA TYR A 139 7.75 -18.37 6.30
C TYR A 139 8.91 -17.38 6.31
N VAL A 140 9.53 -17.17 5.16
CA VAL A 140 10.32 -15.97 4.88
C VAL A 140 9.37 -14.86 4.47
N VAL A 141 9.57 -13.64 4.95
CA VAL A 141 8.67 -12.52 4.65
C VAL A 141 9.45 -11.38 4.00
N VAL A 142 8.87 -10.76 2.98
CA VAL A 142 9.40 -9.57 2.32
C VAL A 142 8.32 -8.50 2.20
N SER A 143 8.65 -7.25 2.50
CA SER A 143 7.74 -6.12 2.38
C SER A 143 8.43 -4.91 1.74
N ALA A 144 7.90 -4.45 0.62
CA ALA A 144 8.37 -3.26 -0.07
C ALA A 144 7.80 -1.98 0.56
N GLU A 145 8.65 -1.00 0.74
CA GLU A 145 8.27 0.41 0.88
C GLU A 145 8.10 1.00 -0.52
N TYR A 146 7.05 0.56 -1.20
CA TYR A 146 6.80 0.90 -2.60
C TYR A 146 6.61 2.41 -2.79
N ARG A 147 6.66 2.87 -4.04
CA ARG A 147 6.41 4.29 -4.39
C ARG A 147 5.12 4.80 -3.75
N GLY A 148 5.16 6.00 -3.19
CA GLY A 148 4.06 6.57 -2.41
C GLY A 148 4.22 6.40 -0.90
N SER A 149 5.10 5.51 -0.42
CA SER A 149 5.32 5.30 1.02
C SER A 149 5.81 6.56 1.73
N THR A 150 5.37 6.72 2.98
CA THR A 150 5.85 7.76 3.91
C THR A 150 7.18 7.39 4.55
N GLY A 151 7.84 8.34 5.19
CA GLY A 151 9.12 8.09 5.87
C GLY A 151 10.36 8.11 4.99
N TYR A 152 10.21 8.34 3.68
CA TYR A 152 11.32 8.37 2.71
C TYR A 152 11.44 9.68 1.93
N GLY A 153 10.74 10.71 2.41
CA GLY A 153 10.77 12.05 1.84
C GLY A 153 9.74 12.27 0.73
N ARG A 154 9.66 13.54 0.32
CA ARG A 154 8.67 14.02 -0.66
C ARG A 154 8.78 13.27 -2.00
N ASP A 155 9.98 12.97 -2.45
CA ASP A 155 10.19 12.34 -3.75
C ASP A 155 9.54 10.96 -3.83
N THR A 156 9.73 10.10 -2.82
CA THR A 156 9.06 8.80 -2.75
C THR A 156 7.53 8.97 -2.66
N TYR A 157 7.07 9.88 -1.81
CA TYR A 157 5.65 10.18 -1.60
C TYR A 157 4.95 10.60 -2.90
N GLU A 158 5.50 11.58 -3.64
CA GLU A 158 4.90 12.13 -4.86
C GLU A 158 5.06 11.24 -6.09
N ASN A 159 5.78 10.12 -5.99
CA ASN A 159 5.93 9.16 -7.10
C ASN A 159 4.89 8.03 -7.08
N ILE A 160 3.89 8.10 -6.21
CA ILE A 160 2.77 7.14 -6.23
C ILE A 160 2.17 7.01 -7.64
N ASP A 161 1.85 5.79 -8.03
CA ASP A 161 1.12 5.49 -9.27
C ASP A 161 -0.04 4.54 -8.94
N TYR A 162 -1.04 5.06 -8.25
CA TYR A 162 -2.12 4.33 -7.60
C TYR A 162 -2.76 3.26 -8.49
N GLY A 163 -2.60 1.97 -8.13
CA GLY A 163 -3.02 0.83 -8.95
C GLY A 163 -2.13 0.55 -10.15
N GLY A 164 -0.93 1.14 -10.21
CA GLY A 164 0.01 1.04 -11.31
C GLY A 164 1.38 0.46 -10.91
N LEU A 165 2.43 1.27 -10.96
CA LEU A 165 3.82 0.81 -10.82
C LEU A 165 4.22 0.41 -9.39
N GLU A 166 3.45 0.77 -8.34
CA GLU A 166 3.67 0.21 -7.00
C GLU A 166 3.48 -1.31 -6.97
N ASN A 167 2.63 -1.86 -7.83
CA ASN A 167 2.49 -3.31 -8.00
C ASN A 167 3.80 -3.93 -8.49
N GLU A 168 4.49 -3.25 -9.40
CA GLU A 168 5.79 -3.67 -9.93
C GLU A 168 6.92 -3.52 -8.91
N ASP A 169 6.88 -2.46 -8.06
CA ASP A 169 7.85 -2.31 -6.96
C ASP A 169 7.78 -3.52 -6.01
N VAL A 170 6.55 -3.96 -5.68
CA VAL A 170 6.33 -5.16 -4.86
C VAL A 170 6.83 -6.42 -5.57
N MET A 171 6.63 -6.54 -6.90
CA MET A 171 7.16 -7.63 -7.70
C MET A 171 8.70 -7.65 -7.72
N VAL A 172 9.35 -6.48 -7.79
CA VAL A 172 10.81 -6.36 -7.69
C VAL A 172 11.30 -6.93 -6.37
N SER A 173 10.63 -6.64 -5.25
CA SER A 173 10.99 -7.20 -3.94
C SER A 173 10.88 -8.72 -3.90
N ARG A 174 9.81 -9.28 -4.48
CA ARG A 174 9.68 -10.73 -4.66
C ARG A 174 10.86 -11.32 -5.45
N ASN A 175 11.14 -10.75 -6.61
CA ASN A 175 12.19 -11.25 -7.50
C ASN A 175 13.57 -11.19 -6.82
N TYR A 176 13.86 -10.09 -6.09
CA TYR A 176 15.07 -9.96 -5.30
C TYR A 176 15.25 -11.13 -4.32
N MET A 177 14.18 -11.55 -3.63
CA MET A 177 14.23 -12.71 -2.73
C MET A 177 14.54 -14.01 -3.45
N LEU A 178 13.94 -14.23 -4.62
CA LEU A 178 14.15 -15.46 -5.39
C LEU A 178 15.55 -15.55 -6.03
N GLU A 179 16.15 -14.42 -6.32
CA GLU A 179 17.48 -14.34 -6.94
C GLU A 179 18.61 -14.41 -5.92
N ASN A 180 18.43 -13.81 -4.73
CA ASN A 180 19.50 -13.59 -3.78
C ASN A 180 19.46 -14.51 -2.55
N TYR A 181 18.31 -15.12 -2.24
CA TYR A 181 18.15 -15.97 -1.06
C TYR A 181 17.91 -17.41 -1.44
N SER A 182 18.98 -18.21 -1.43
CA SER A 182 18.92 -19.63 -1.81
C SER A 182 18.02 -20.49 -0.90
N ILE A 183 17.63 -20.01 0.27
CA ILE A 183 16.70 -20.67 1.18
C ILE A 183 15.22 -20.53 0.75
N VAL A 184 14.91 -19.59 -0.15
CA VAL A 184 13.53 -19.38 -0.61
C VAL A 184 13.12 -20.45 -1.60
N ASP A 185 11.92 -21.00 -1.39
CA ASP A 185 11.29 -21.92 -2.34
C ASP A 185 10.54 -21.13 -3.41
N LYS A 186 11.03 -21.17 -4.63
CA LYS A 186 10.48 -20.45 -5.79
C LYS A 186 9.07 -20.89 -6.17
N GLU A 187 8.69 -22.13 -5.84
CA GLU A 187 7.37 -22.70 -6.13
C GLU A 187 6.32 -22.38 -5.03
N ARG A 188 6.77 -21.90 -3.88
CA ARG A 188 5.92 -21.58 -2.74
C ARG A 188 6.04 -20.10 -2.37
N VAL A 189 5.48 -19.24 -3.24
CA VAL A 189 5.42 -17.77 -3.04
C VAL A 189 3.95 -17.36 -2.96
N ALA A 190 3.54 -16.71 -1.88
CA ALA A 190 2.22 -16.10 -1.76
C ALA A 190 2.33 -14.58 -1.59
N ILE A 191 1.28 -13.88 -1.97
CA ILE A 191 1.12 -12.45 -1.71
C ILE A 191 -0.10 -12.24 -0.82
N ILE A 192 0.06 -11.49 0.27
CA ILE A 192 -1.02 -11.19 1.19
C ILE A 192 -1.00 -9.71 1.57
N GLY A 193 -2.16 -9.08 1.64
CA GLY A 193 -2.23 -7.67 2.00
C GLY A 193 -3.64 -7.23 2.35
N TRP A 194 -3.73 -6.06 2.97
CA TRP A 194 -4.99 -5.44 3.39
C TRP A 194 -5.13 -4.07 2.76
N SER A 195 -6.39 -3.64 2.52
CA SER A 195 -6.67 -2.30 2.00
C SER A 195 -5.96 -2.05 0.67
N HIS A 196 -5.12 -1.03 0.56
CA HIS A 196 -4.27 -0.82 -0.62
C HIS A 196 -3.28 -1.98 -0.85
N GLY A 197 -2.71 -2.57 0.21
CA GLY A 197 -1.93 -3.82 0.10
C GLY A 197 -2.77 -4.99 -0.42
N GLY A 198 -4.06 -5.02 -0.10
CA GLY A 198 -5.03 -5.95 -0.69
C GLY A 198 -5.27 -5.70 -2.17
N MET A 199 -5.35 -4.43 -2.60
CA MET A 199 -5.37 -4.04 -4.01
C MET A 199 -4.12 -4.53 -4.76
N ILE A 200 -2.94 -4.30 -4.19
CA ILE A 200 -1.67 -4.77 -4.75
C ILE A 200 -1.67 -6.31 -4.85
N SER A 201 -2.19 -7.00 -3.84
CA SER A 201 -2.30 -8.47 -3.85
C SER A 201 -3.23 -8.96 -4.96
N LEU A 202 -4.40 -8.33 -5.13
CA LEU A 202 -5.33 -8.62 -6.23
C LEU A 202 -4.70 -8.33 -7.59
N MET A 203 -4.13 -7.14 -7.80
CA MET A 203 -3.51 -6.78 -9.07
C MET A 203 -2.40 -7.76 -9.48
N ASN A 204 -1.58 -8.17 -8.52
CA ASN A 204 -0.48 -9.10 -8.79
C ASN A 204 -0.98 -10.52 -9.09
N ILE A 205 -1.93 -11.08 -8.32
CA ILE A 205 -2.41 -12.45 -8.58
C ILE A 205 -3.23 -12.55 -9.87
N LEU A 206 -3.93 -11.48 -10.25
CA LEU A 206 -4.73 -11.42 -11.47
C LEU A 206 -3.88 -11.24 -12.72
N ARG A 207 -2.90 -10.33 -12.67
CA ARG A 207 -2.10 -9.98 -13.86
C ARG A 207 -0.85 -10.83 -14.04
N TYR A 208 -0.35 -11.45 -12.96
CA TYR A 208 0.87 -12.27 -12.96
C TYR A 208 0.65 -13.63 -12.30
N PRO A 209 -0.31 -14.46 -12.79
CA PRO A 209 -0.76 -15.68 -12.10
C PRO A 209 0.36 -16.70 -11.87
N ASN A 210 1.38 -16.75 -12.74
CA ASN A 210 2.50 -17.68 -12.62
C ASN A 210 3.56 -17.25 -11.59
N GLN A 211 3.40 -16.07 -10.98
CA GLN A 211 4.36 -15.53 -10.02
C GLN A 211 4.02 -15.89 -8.57
N PHE A 212 2.78 -16.28 -8.31
CA PHE A 212 2.30 -16.56 -6.96
C PHE A 212 1.52 -17.89 -6.93
N LYS A 213 1.69 -18.63 -5.85
CA LYS A 213 0.97 -19.88 -5.58
C LYS A 213 -0.47 -19.62 -5.15
N CYS A 214 -0.68 -18.60 -4.32
CA CYS A 214 -1.97 -18.14 -3.85
C CYS A 214 -1.89 -16.68 -3.37
N ALA A 215 -3.04 -16.05 -3.12
CA ALA A 215 -3.13 -14.70 -2.57
C ALA A 215 -4.20 -14.60 -1.49
N PHE A 216 -3.98 -13.68 -0.55
CA PHE A 216 -5.00 -13.18 0.36
C PHE A 216 -5.16 -11.67 0.19
N ALA A 217 -6.41 -11.21 0.12
CA ALA A 217 -6.78 -9.81 0.04
C ALA A 217 -7.83 -9.49 1.12
N GLY A 218 -7.40 -8.81 2.18
CA GLY A 218 -8.28 -8.33 3.25
C GLY A 218 -8.77 -6.93 2.97
N VAL A 219 -10.09 -6.68 3.08
CA VAL A 219 -10.72 -5.35 2.86
C VAL A 219 -10.08 -4.59 1.68
N PRO A 220 -9.94 -5.23 0.51
CA PRO A 220 -9.13 -4.68 -0.57
C PRO A 220 -9.83 -3.53 -1.28
N VAL A 221 -9.08 -2.45 -1.58
CA VAL A 221 -9.52 -1.52 -2.62
C VAL A 221 -9.58 -2.29 -3.94
N SER A 222 -10.72 -2.30 -4.61
CA SER A 222 -10.95 -3.21 -5.73
C SER A 222 -11.62 -2.57 -6.95
N ASP A 223 -12.31 -1.43 -6.77
CA ASP A 223 -12.94 -0.70 -7.86
C ASP A 223 -12.93 0.81 -7.61
N LEU A 224 -12.13 1.55 -8.37
CA LEU A 224 -11.96 2.99 -8.16
C LEU A 224 -13.20 3.80 -8.55
N ALA A 225 -14.02 3.32 -9.47
CA ALA A 225 -15.25 4.02 -9.84
C ALA A 225 -16.28 3.92 -8.72
N ASN A 226 -16.47 2.72 -8.16
CA ASN A 226 -17.33 2.51 -7.00
C ASN A 226 -16.83 3.30 -5.78
N ARG A 227 -15.52 3.23 -5.50
CA ARG A 227 -14.89 3.94 -4.41
C ARG A 227 -15.15 5.44 -4.46
N LEU A 228 -14.93 6.09 -5.62
CA LEU A 228 -15.16 7.53 -5.77
C LEU A 228 -16.63 7.93 -5.71
N ALA A 229 -17.53 7.06 -6.14
CA ALA A 229 -18.98 7.31 -6.04
C ALA A 229 -19.49 7.27 -4.59
N SER A 230 -18.80 6.53 -3.72
CA SER A 230 -19.22 6.28 -2.33
C SER A 230 -18.54 7.21 -1.31
N HIS A 231 -17.49 7.93 -1.71
CA HIS A 231 -16.70 8.78 -0.81
C HIS A 231 -16.99 10.26 -1.00
N ASP A 232 -16.54 11.07 -0.03
CA ASP A 232 -16.64 12.51 -0.05
C ASP A 232 -15.93 13.13 -1.29
N PRO A 233 -16.43 14.26 -1.84
CA PRO A 233 -15.78 14.96 -2.96
C PRO A 233 -14.31 15.32 -2.75
N SER A 234 -13.86 15.54 -1.51
CA SER A 234 -12.46 15.80 -1.20
C SER A 234 -11.57 14.60 -1.52
N TYR A 235 -12.10 13.38 -1.36
CA TYR A 235 -11.43 12.15 -1.76
C TYR A 235 -11.23 12.07 -3.28
N THR A 236 -12.24 12.49 -4.06
CA THR A 236 -12.10 12.61 -5.52
C THR A 236 -11.00 13.62 -5.90
N ALA A 237 -10.94 14.77 -5.21
CA ALA A 237 -9.91 15.78 -5.43
C ALA A 237 -8.48 15.25 -5.18
N TYR A 238 -8.34 14.32 -4.24
CA TYR A 238 -7.07 13.66 -3.97
C TYR A 238 -6.54 12.88 -5.20
N PHE A 239 -7.38 12.11 -5.88
CA PHE A 239 -6.98 11.37 -7.09
C PHE A 239 -6.74 12.26 -8.29
N THR A 240 -7.38 13.44 -8.37
CA THR A 240 -7.16 14.41 -9.44
C THR A 240 -5.91 15.27 -9.23
N ALA A 241 -5.24 15.16 -8.08
CA ALA A 241 -4.01 15.87 -7.81
C ALA A 241 -2.92 15.51 -8.84
N PRO A 242 -2.05 16.47 -9.25
CA PRO A 242 -1.06 16.25 -10.31
C PRO A 242 -0.06 15.11 -10.04
N HIS A 243 0.18 14.77 -8.78
CA HIS A 243 1.07 13.68 -8.37
C HIS A 243 0.35 12.33 -8.22
N HIS A 244 -0.99 12.30 -8.32
CA HIS A 244 -1.81 11.10 -8.42
C HIS A 244 -2.21 10.84 -9.88
N ILE A 245 -3.44 10.37 -10.13
CA ILE A 245 -3.94 10.13 -11.50
C ILE A 245 -3.94 11.43 -12.31
N GLY A 246 -4.30 12.56 -11.67
CA GLY A 246 -4.20 13.91 -12.24
C GLY A 246 -5.30 14.26 -13.21
N LYS A 247 -6.29 13.38 -13.39
CA LYS A 247 -7.51 13.57 -14.15
C LYS A 247 -8.66 12.99 -13.35
N SER A 248 -9.85 13.56 -13.49
CA SER A 248 -11.07 13.00 -12.90
C SER A 248 -11.51 11.75 -13.67
N ILE A 249 -12.33 10.93 -13.02
CA ILE A 249 -12.94 9.74 -13.66
C ILE A 249 -13.81 10.11 -14.86
N LYS A 250 -14.39 11.33 -14.90
CA LYS A 250 -15.16 11.82 -16.04
C LYS A 250 -14.27 12.16 -17.24
N GLU A 251 -13.05 12.62 -17.00
CA GLU A 251 -12.07 12.96 -18.03
C GLU A 251 -11.35 11.72 -18.59
N ASP A 252 -11.13 10.69 -17.76
CA ASP A 252 -10.39 9.51 -18.17
C ASP A 252 -10.89 8.24 -17.46
N PRO A 253 -12.11 7.76 -17.77
CA PRO A 253 -12.70 6.58 -17.11
C PRO A 253 -11.89 5.30 -17.32
N GLU A 254 -11.23 5.15 -18.48
CA GLU A 254 -10.44 3.96 -18.79
C GLU A 254 -9.18 3.88 -17.91
N GLU A 255 -8.60 5.01 -17.53
CA GLU A 255 -7.47 5.04 -16.58
C GLU A 255 -7.89 4.55 -15.19
N TYR A 256 -9.05 4.93 -14.70
CA TYR A 256 -9.59 4.42 -13.43
C TYR A 256 -9.92 2.93 -13.49
N LYS A 257 -10.50 2.47 -14.60
CA LYS A 257 -10.76 1.04 -14.84
C LYS A 257 -9.46 0.24 -14.91
N ARG A 258 -8.44 0.73 -15.61
CA ARG A 258 -7.12 0.09 -15.70
C ARG A 258 -6.46 -0.11 -14.33
N ARG A 259 -6.78 0.75 -13.37
CA ARG A 259 -6.26 0.74 -11.99
C ARG A 259 -7.12 -0.06 -11.03
N SER A 260 -8.25 -0.61 -11.47
CA SER A 260 -9.21 -1.34 -10.65
C SER A 260 -9.06 -2.85 -10.80
N PRO A 261 -8.78 -3.61 -9.72
CA PRO A 261 -8.73 -5.08 -9.76
C PRO A 261 -9.96 -5.73 -10.37
N SER A 262 -11.16 -5.17 -10.15
CA SER A 262 -12.44 -5.68 -10.69
C SER A 262 -12.42 -5.86 -12.21
N ALA A 263 -11.72 -4.99 -12.93
CA ALA A 263 -11.57 -5.06 -14.39
C ALA A 263 -10.78 -6.31 -14.85
N TYR A 264 -10.01 -6.91 -13.99
CA TYR A 264 -9.15 -8.07 -14.27
C TYR A 264 -9.69 -9.38 -13.65
N ALA A 265 -10.88 -9.38 -13.07
CA ALA A 265 -11.47 -10.55 -12.42
C ALA A 265 -11.47 -11.80 -13.32
N HIS A 266 -11.65 -11.61 -14.64
CA HIS A 266 -11.63 -12.69 -15.63
C HIS A 266 -10.28 -13.41 -15.75
N LEU A 267 -9.18 -12.83 -15.25
CA LEU A 267 -7.83 -13.41 -15.32
C LEU A 267 -7.50 -14.32 -14.14
N LEU A 268 -8.32 -14.38 -13.07
CA LEU A 268 -8.01 -15.21 -11.91
C LEU A 268 -7.87 -16.69 -12.32
N ASP A 269 -6.73 -17.27 -12.00
CA ASP A 269 -6.46 -18.69 -12.24
C ASP A 269 -5.70 -19.38 -11.06
N ARG A 270 -5.51 -18.66 -9.95
CA ARG A 270 -4.83 -19.12 -8.73
C ARG A 270 -5.74 -19.02 -7.51
N PRO A 271 -5.49 -19.81 -6.46
CA PRO A 271 -6.25 -19.71 -5.22
C PRO A 271 -6.19 -18.31 -4.64
N LEU A 272 -7.35 -17.78 -4.31
CA LEU A 272 -7.53 -16.44 -3.74
C LEU A 272 -8.48 -16.55 -2.55
N LEU A 273 -8.15 -15.88 -1.44
CA LEU A 273 -9.04 -15.64 -0.31
C LEU A 273 -9.31 -14.14 -0.17
N ILE A 274 -10.58 -13.74 -0.07
CA ILE A 274 -10.99 -12.36 0.17
C ILE A 274 -11.75 -12.29 1.49
N HIS A 275 -11.37 -11.36 2.37
CA HIS A 275 -12.12 -11.00 3.55
C HIS A 275 -12.63 -9.55 3.46
N THR A 276 -13.85 -9.30 3.94
CA THR A 276 -14.40 -7.96 4.12
C THR A 276 -15.35 -7.92 5.31
N ASN A 277 -15.71 -6.72 5.76
CA ASN A 277 -16.51 -6.48 6.94
C ASN A 277 -17.59 -5.44 6.64
N THR A 278 -18.83 -5.68 7.09
CA THR A 278 -19.97 -4.82 6.76
C THR A 278 -19.91 -3.44 7.40
N ASN A 279 -19.18 -3.27 8.51
CA ASN A 279 -18.99 -1.97 9.16
C ASN A 279 -17.63 -1.30 8.84
N ASP A 280 -16.99 -1.72 7.75
CA ASP A 280 -15.80 -1.05 7.24
C ASP A 280 -16.17 0.35 6.72
N ASN A 281 -15.53 1.38 7.26
CA ASN A 281 -15.79 2.79 6.95
C ASN A 281 -14.68 3.43 6.08
N ASP A 282 -13.74 2.63 5.59
CA ASP A 282 -12.70 3.06 4.64
C ASP A 282 -12.88 2.36 3.27
N VAL A 283 -12.86 1.03 3.24
CA VAL A 283 -13.23 0.26 2.05
C VAL A 283 -14.62 -0.30 2.27
N TYR A 284 -15.63 0.41 1.79
CA TYR A 284 -17.03 0.00 1.98
C TYR A 284 -17.27 -1.40 1.41
N VAL A 285 -18.07 -2.17 2.12
CA VAL A 285 -18.33 -3.57 1.77
C VAL A 285 -18.87 -3.73 0.33
N GLU A 286 -19.61 -2.76 -0.18
CA GLU A 286 -20.16 -2.74 -1.54
C GLU A 286 -19.08 -2.78 -2.61
N GLU A 287 -17.94 -2.11 -2.39
CA GLU A 287 -16.79 -2.13 -3.29
C GLU A 287 -16.20 -3.55 -3.38
N VAL A 288 -16.07 -4.23 -2.24
CA VAL A 288 -15.54 -5.60 -2.21
C VAL A 288 -16.55 -6.62 -2.73
N LEU A 289 -17.85 -6.42 -2.48
CA LEU A 289 -18.93 -7.24 -3.05
C LEU A 289 -18.93 -7.15 -4.59
N LEU A 290 -18.70 -5.97 -5.16
CA LEU A 290 -18.56 -5.81 -6.60
C LEU A 290 -17.42 -6.67 -7.16
N MET A 291 -16.27 -6.72 -6.49
CA MET A 291 -15.15 -7.58 -6.86
C MET A 291 -15.51 -9.06 -6.79
N ILE A 292 -16.17 -9.48 -5.70
CA ILE A 292 -16.65 -10.86 -5.50
C ILE A 292 -17.63 -11.25 -6.62
N ASP A 293 -18.58 -10.37 -6.94
CA ASP A 293 -19.56 -10.62 -8.00
C ASP A 293 -18.92 -10.64 -9.39
N SER A 294 -17.92 -9.79 -9.64
CA SER A 294 -17.15 -9.83 -10.86
C SER A 294 -16.41 -11.17 -11.04
N LEU A 295 -15.82 -11.71 -9.98
CA LEU A 295 -15.19 -13.03 -10.00
C LEU A 295 -16.21 -14.16 -10.27
N LYS A 296 -17.40 -14.11 -9.62
CA LYS A 296 -18.48 -15.07 -9.84
C LYS A 296 -19.03 -15.00 -11.27
N ALA A 297 -19.22 -13.81 -11.81
CA ALA A 297 -19.70 -13.60 -13.18
C ALA A 297 -18.75 -14.24 -14.23
N HIS A 298 -17.45 -14.32 -13.92
CA HIS A 298 -16.45 -15.00 -14.73
C HIS A 298 -16.23 -16.47 -14.34
N ASN A 299 -17.12 -17.07 -13.52
CA ASN A 299 -17.05 -18.45 -13.05
C ASN A 299 -15.70 -18.82 -12.39
N LYS A 300 -15.09 -17.89 -11.65
CA LYS A 300 -13.81 -18.10 -10.97
C LYS A 300 -14.00 -18.87 -9.67
N LYS A 301 -13.02 -19.73 -9.33
CA LYS A 301 -12.98 -20.45 -8.05
C LYS A 301 -12.10 -19.69 -7.08
N PHE A 302 -12.66 -19.25 -5.97
CA PHE A 302 -11.99 -18.53 -4.90
C PHE A 302 -12.76 -18.69 -3.58
N ASP A 303 -12.08 -18.44 -2.47
CA ASP A 303 -12.66 -18.42 -1.14
C ASP A 303 -12.94 -16.95 -0.74
N TYR A 304 -14.03 -16.70 -0.05
CA TYR A 304 -14.32 -15.37 0.51
C TYR A 304 -15.16 -15.46 1.76
N LYS A 305 -15.05 -14.44 2.62
CA LYS A 305 -15.92 -14.29 3.79
C LYS A 305 -16.26 -12.81 4.00
N VAL A 306 -17.56 -12.56 4.17
CA VAL A 306 -18.13 -11.27 4.57
C VAL A 306 -18.45 -11.38 6.05
N PHE A 307 -17.73 -10.66 6.89
CA PHE A 307 -17.97 -10.60 8.33
C PHE A 307 -19.06 -9.57 8.59
N GLN A 308 -19.96 -9.89 9.54
CA GLN A 308 -21.07 -9.02 9.90
C GLN A 308 -20.70 -8.24 11.15
N ASP A 309 -20.54 -6.93 11.01
CA ASP A 309 -20.29 -5.97 12.10
C ASP A 309 -19.14 -6.38 13.05
N ALA A 310 -18.12 -7.08 12.50
CA ALA A 310 -16.99 -7.49 13.29
C ALA A 310 -16.27 -6.28 13.89
N ALA A 311 -15.95 -6.35 15.17
CA ALA A 311 -15.34 -5.25 15.91
C ALA A 311 -14.00 -4.81 15.29
N GLY A 312 -13.78 -3.49 15.16
CA GLY A 312 -12.56 -2.92 14.59
C GLY A 312 -12.71 -2.37 13.16
N GLY A 313 -13.91 -2.49 12.54
CA GLY A 313 -14.18 -1.87 11.23
C GLY A 313 -13.17 -2.29 10.17
N HIS A 314 -12.45 -1.33 9.58
CA HIS A 314 -11.41 -1.58 8.59
C HIS A 314 -10.23 -2.43 9.10
N GLY A 315 -9.98 -2.42 10.42
CA GLY A 315 -8.90 -3.17 11.06
C GLY A 315 -9.32 -4.49 11.71
N PHE A 316 -10.56 -4.96 11.50
CA PHE A 316 -11.26 -6.00 12.25
C PHE A 316 -10.47 -7.31 12.45
N ASP A 317 -9.58 -7.66 11.54
CA ASP A 317 -8.74 -8.87 11.57
C ASP A 317 -7.28 -8.60 12.00
N ARG A 318 -6.94 -7.33 12.29
CA ARG A 318 -5.57 -6.89 12.62
C ARG A 318 -5.42 -6.25 14.00
N ILE A 319 -6.51 -6.04 14.72
CA ILE A 319 -6.50 -5.56 16.10
C ILE A 319 -6.23 -6.70 17.09
N ASP A 320 -5.88 -6.36 18.33
CA ASP A 320 -5.64 -7.35 19.39
C ASP A 320 -6.95 -7.69 20.11
N SER A 321 -7.73 -8.56 19.49
CA SER A 321 -8.94 -9.16 20.08
C SER A 321 -8.99 -10.65 19.80
N LYS A 322 -9.79 -11.38 20.60
CA LYS A 322 -10.01 -12.80 20.37
C LYS A 322 -10.61 -13.04 18.98
N GLU A 323 -11.62 -12.28 18.62
CA GLU A 323 -12.32 -12.37 17.32
C GLU A 323 -11.34 -12.15 16.16
N SER A 324 -10.53 -11.09 16.21
CA SER A 324 -9.51 -10.82 15.20
C SER A 324 -8.50 -11.95 15.09
N THR A 325 -8.10 -12.56 16.22
CA THR A 325 -7.21 -13.71 16.23
C THR A 325 -7.84 -14.92 15.54
N ASP A 326 -9.11 -15.22 15.84
CA ASP A 326 -9.86 -16.32 15.22
C ASP A 326 -9.98 -16.10 13.69
N ILE A 327 -10.22 -14.85 13.27
CA ILE A 327 -10.29 -14.48 11.85
C ILE A 327 -8.91 -14.65 11.17
N ARG A 328 -7.82 -14.13 11.76
CA ARG A 328 -6.46 -14.31 11.20
C ARG A 328 -6.07 -15.78 11.12
N PHE A 329 -6.49 -16.61 12.08
CA PHE A 329 -6.23 -18.04 12.02
C PHE A 329 -6.80 -18.68 10.74
N THR A 330 -7.95 -18.21 10.24
CA THR A 330 -8.50 -18.69 8.95
C THR A 330 -7.60 -18.35 7.78
N ILE A 331 -6.93 -17.18 7.80
CA ILE A 331 -5.95 -16.78 6.78
C ILE A 331 -4.74 -17.73 6.82
N HIS A 332 -4.22 -18.03 8.02
CA HIS A 332 -3.12 -18.99 8.18
C HIS A 332 -3.49 -20.40 7.71
N LYS A 333 -4.74 -20.85 7.94
CA LYS A 333 -5.21 -22.14 7.42
C LYS A 333 -5.36 -22.17 5.90
N PHE A 334 -5.74 -21.07 5.29
CA PHE A 334 -5.71 -20.91 3.83
C PHE A 334 -4.28 -21.00 3.31
N LEU A 335 -3.34 -20.26 3.90
CA LEU A 335 -1.93 -20.30 3.52
C LEU A 335 -1.32 -21.71 3.73
N GLU A 336 -1.61 -22.39 4.83
CA GLU A 336 -1.16 -23.76 5.11
C GLU A 336 -1.53 -24.70 3.96
N ARG A 337 -2.77 -24.64 3.47
CA ARG A 337 -3.28 -25.49 2.39
C ARG A 337 -2.45 -25.41 1.10
N TYR A 338 -1.95 -24.23 0.75
CA TYR A 338 -1.26 -24.02 -0.51
C TYR A 338 0.25 -23.85 -0.38
N MET A 339 0.72 -23.40 0.77
CA MET A 339 2.13 -23.05 0.98
C MET A 339 2.90 -24.09 1.81
N ASN A 340 2.20 -24.96 2.53
CA ASN A 340 2.78 -26.02 3.36
C ASN A 340 3.99 -25.55 4.18
N PRO A 341 3.79 -24.64 5.16
CA PRO A 341 4.88 -24.13 6.01
C PRO A 341 5.43 -25.24 6.90
N PRO A 342 6.71 -25.15 7.31
CA PRO A 342 7.33 -26.19 8.16
C PRO A 342 6.64 -26.41 9.52
N LYS A 343 6.02 -25.36 10.09
CA LYS A 343 5.46 -25.37 11.44
C LYS A 343 4.06 -24.72 11.46
N PRO A 344 3.06 -25.31 10.79
CA PRO A 344 1.72 -24.73 10.74
C PRO A 344 1.11 -24.68 12.16
N PHE A 345 0.36 -23.64 12.48
CA PHE A 345 -0.35 -23.52 13.75
C PHE A 345 -1.42 -24.59 13.88
N ARG A 346 -1.46 -25.27 15.02
CA ARG A 346 -2.49 -26.28 15.35
C ARG A 346 -3.81 -25.64 15.75
N ASN A 347 -3.75 -24.48 16.43
CA ASN A 347 -4.88 -23.73 16.96
C ASN A 347 -4.54 -22.25 17.15
N GLU A 348 -5.55 -21.46 17.51
CA GLU A 348 -5.44 -20.01 17.72
C GLU A 348 -4.54 -19.65 18.92
N ALA A 349 -4.45 -20.52 19.92
CA ALA A 349 -3.60 -20.30 21.09
C ALA A 349 -2.12 -20.38 20.71
N ASP A 350 -1.72 -21.31 19.84
CA ASP A 350 -0.36 -21.39 19.30
C ASP A 350 -0.02 -20.12 18.50
N MET A 351 -0.95 -19.63 17.68
CA MET A 351 -0.79 -18.40 16.91
C MET A 351 -0.63 -17.18 17.84
N ARG A 352 -1.48 -17.04 18.86
CA ARG A 352 -1.42 -15.93 19.82
C ARG A 352 -0.09 -15.86 20.56
N LYS A 353 0.47 -17.01 20.97
CA LYS A 353 1.79 -17.05 21.60
C LYS A 353 2.90 -16.58 20.67
N ALA A 354 2.78 -16.86 19.37
CA ALA A 354 3.76 -16.42 18.38
C ALA A 354 3.68 -14.91 18.11
N ALA A 355 2.46 -14.34 18.11
CA ALA A 355 2.18 -12.95 17.77
C ALA A 355 2.85 -11.94 18.72
N TYR A 356 2.94 -12.28 20.00
CA TYR A 356 3.40 -11.35 21.03
C TYR A 356 4.59 -11.91 21.83
N ARG A 357 5.46 -10.98 22.24
CA ARG A 357 6.58 -11.24 23.12
C ARG A 357 6.16 -10.85 24.55
N PHE A 358 5.85 -11.81 25.38
CA PHE A 358 5.50 -11.61 26.78
C PHE A 358 6.72 -11.70 27.67
#